data_54ae5c79ce5d5a659a6874a1acaba929
#
_entry.id   54ae5c79ce5d5a659a6874a1acaba929
#
_cell.length_a   1.000
_cell.length_b   1.000
_cell.length_c   1.000
_cell.angle_alpha   90.00
_cell.angle_beta   90.00
_cell.angle_gamma   90.00
#
_symmetry.space_group_name_H-M   'P 1'
#
loop_
_entity.id
_entity.type
_entity.pdbx_description
1 polymer ?
#
loop_
_entity_poly.entity_id
_entity_poly.type
_entity_poly.pdbx_seq_one_letter_code
_entity_poly.pdbx_strand_id
1 'polypeptide(L)'
;MAAIERPFEFRGEAREYFRIWIVNLALGIVTLGVYSAWAKVRSERYFYGNTRLDGVPFEYLAKPWPILKGRLIAFVLFGGYVLAGQFSVSLQLALAGVIAVLAPWLLVRGAAFRARYSSWRGLRFRFETDYRQAYMRYLLLAIPIVLTLGLLLPYVKFKQKQFFVERHRFGGRAFGFDATAGAFYPPYLVAWAVMVGWIVVISIGAGILVVAVTAGRHPPPQWFMLAVMVPMYGGYFAIWAFLAAALANVLYNHVELGPHRFRSSLKGTHLFGLYLGNTLAILLSAGLLIPWAKIRLARYRAESLHLLGAGDLADFHAEAGSDIDAVAAEMDGLFDIDIGL
;
A
#
# COMPACT_ATOMS: atom_id res chain seq x y z
N MET A 1 -5.60 -22.58 26.58
CA MET A 1 -6.87 -22.08 25.99
C MET A 1 -6.72 -22.12 24.47
N ALA A 2 -7.70 -22.64 23.74
CA ALA A 2 -7.66 -22.61 22.28
C ALA A 2 -7.74 -21.16 21.80
N ALA A 3 -6.87 -20.77 20.86
CA ALA A 3 -6.92 -19.45 20.26
C ALA A 3 -8.20 -19.32 19.44
N ILE A 4 -9.00 -18.29 19.73
CA ILE A 4 -10.21 -17.99 18.98
C ILE A 4 -9.78 -17.28 17.68
N GLU A 5 -10.18 -17.84 16.55
CA GLU A 5 -9.94 -17.24 15.23
C GLU A 5 -11.10 -16.31 14.87
N ARG A 6 -10.81 -15.02 14.64
CA ARG A 6 -11.77 -14.00 14.25
C ARG A 6 -11.43 -13.50 12.86
N PRO A 7 -12.27 -13.78 11.86
CA PRO A 7 -12.05 -13.32 10.50
C PRO A 7 -12.33 -11.81 10.39
N PHE A 8 -11.59 -11.15 9.51
CA PHE A 8 -12.03 -9.86 9.01
C PHE A 8 -13.10 -10.07 7.93
N GLU A 9 -14.14 -9.26 7.97
CA GLU A 9 -15.23 -9.30 7.00
C GLU A 9 -15.28 -7.98 6.23
N PHE A 10 -15.62 -8.07 4.94
CA PHE A 10 -15.93 -6.90 4.13
C PHE A 10 -17.33 -7.03 3.53
N ARG A 11 -18.23 -6.14 3.95
CA ARG A 11 -19.66 -6.19 3.58
C ARG A 11 -20.05 -5.16 2.52
N GLY A 12 -19.09 -4.40 1.98
CA GLY A 12 -19.36 -3.40 0.94
C GLY A 12 -19.84 -4.02 -0.38
N GLU A 13 -20.74 -3.32 -1.05
CA GLU A 13 -21.32 -3.69 -2.33
C GLU A 13 -20.84 -2.81 -3.48
N ALA A 14 -20.63 -3.43 -4.65
CA ALA A 14 -20.15 -2.71 -5.83
C ALA A 14 -21.14 -1.65 -6.31
N ARG A 15 -22.46 -1.92 -6.22
CA ARG A 15 -23.53 -1.00 -6.63
C ARG A 15 -23.58 0.25 -5.75
N GLU A 16 -23.45 0.08 -4.43
CA GLU A 16 -23.43 1.19 -3.49
C GLU A 16 -22.20 2.07 -3.70
N TYR A 17 -21.04 1.41 -3.79
CA TYR A 17 -19.79 2.13 -3.99
C TYR A 17 -19.72 2.81 -5.37
N PHE A 18 -20.33 2.25 -6.41
CA PHE A 18 -20.45 2.88 -7.71
C PHE A 18 -21.18 4.23 -7.64
N ARG A 19 -22.28 4.32 -6.89
CA ARG A 19 -23.00 5.58 -6.68
C ARG A 19 -22.12 6.65 -6.02
N ILE A 20 -21.32 6.26 -5.04
CA ILE A 20 -20.37 7.15 -4.38
C ILE A 20 -19.29 7.59 -5.36
N TRP A 21 -18.73 6.65 -6.09
CA TRP A 21 -17.61 6.85 -6.99
C TRP A 21 -17.96 7.74 -8.18
N ILE A 22 -19.11 7.52 -8.82
CA ILE A 22 -19.52 8.30 -10.00
C ILE A 22 -19.74 9.77 -9.66
N VAL A 23 -20.36 10.05 -8.50
CA VAL A 23 -20.52 11.43 -7.99
C VAL A 23 -19.17 12.05 -7.68
N ASN A 24 -18.26 11.29 -7.04
CA ASN A 24 -16.91 11.76 -6.74
C ASN A 24 -16.11 12.04 -8.02
N LEU A 25 -16.26 11.21 -9.05
CA LEU A 25 -15.64 11.41 -10.37
C LEU A 25 -16.16 12.69 -11.03
N ALA A 26 -17.47 12.84 -11.13
CA ALA A 26 -18.10 14.02 -11.74
C ALA A 26 -17.67 15.31 -11.04
N LEU A 27 -17.76 15.36 -9.70
CA LEU A 27 -17.33 16.53 -8.93
C LEU A 27 -15.81 16.75 -9.03
N GLY A 28 -15.01 15.69 -9.12
CA GLY A 28 -13.56 15.78 -9.34
C GLY A 28 -13.23 16.46 -10.67
N ILE A 29 -13.95 16.11 -11.75
CA ILE A 29 -13.76 16.70 -13.08
C ILE A 29 -14.22 18.18 -13.07
N VAL A 30 -15.41 18.46 -12.58
CA VAL A 30 -15.98 19.83 -12.54
C VAL A 30 -15.11 20.79 -11.71
N THR A 31 -14.51 20.32 -10.63
CA THR A 31 -13.66 21.13 -9.75
C THR A 31 -12.17 21.07 -10.10
N LEU A 32 -11.80 20.54 -11.26
CA LEU A 32 -10.41 20.37 -11.70
C LEU A 32 -9.53 19.68 -10.64
N GLY A 33 -10.10 18.66 -9.95
CA GLY A 33 -9.40 17.87 -8.94
C GLY A 33 -9.46 18.42 -7.51
N VAL A 34 -9.93 19.63 -7.26
CA VAL A 34 -10.05 20.17 -5.89
C VAL A 34 -10.91 19.27 -5.01
N TYR A 35 -12.05 18.78 -5.52
CA TYR A 35 -12.95 17.88 -4.80
C TYR A 35 -12.32 16.52 -4.46
N SER A 36 -11.17 16.18 -5.01
CA SER A 36 -10.52 14.87 -4.80
C SER A 36 -10.25 14.56 -3.31
N ALA A 37 -10.04 15.59 -2.46
CA ALA A 37 -9.86 15.40 -1.02
C ALA A 37 -11.15 14.90 -0.33
N TRP A 38 -12.30 15.48 -0.70
CA TRP A 38 -13.64 15.02 -0.23
C TRP A 38 -13.95 13.63 -0.76
N ALA A 39 -13.65 13.39 -2.04
CA ALA A 39 -13.80 12.08 -2.67
C ALA A 39 -13.00 10.99 -1.93
N LYS A 40 -11.74 11.29 -1.51
CA LYS A 40 -10.93 10.37 -0.70
C LYS A 40 -11.61 10.07 0.63
N VAL A 41 -11.98 11.09 1.41
CA VAL A 41 -12.63 10.89 2.71
C VAL A 41 -13.91 10.06 2.59
N ARG A 42 -14.76 10.37 1.60
CA ARG A 42 -16.01 9.65 1.37
C ARG A 42 -15.78 8.19 0.98
N SER A 43 -14.77 7.92 0.15
CA SER A 43 -14.38 6.56 -0.21
C SER A 43 -13.81 5.79 0.98
N GLU A 44 -12.88 6.39 1.75
CA GLU A 44 -12.29 5.73 2.93
C GLU A 44 -13.35 5.42 3.99
N ARG A 45 -14.28 6.35 4.27
CA ARG A 45 -15.40 6.11 5.19
C ARG A 45 -16.24 4.92 4.75
N TYR A 46 -16.48 4.76 3.45
CA TYR A 46 -17.21 3.61 2.93
C TYR A 46 -16.45 2.30 3.16
N PHE A 47 -15.15 2.26 2.82
CA PHE A 47 -14.34 1.04 2.99
C PHE A 47 -14.15 0.67 4.46
N TYR A 48 -13.82 1.64 5.33
CA TYR A 48 -13.67 1.40 6.76
C TYR A 48 -14.98 0.93 7.40
N GLY A 49 -16.10 1.61 7.16
CA GLY A 49 -17.40 1.25 7.71
C GLY A 49 -17.92 -0.11 7.24
N ASN A 50 -17.44 -0.59 6.08
CA ASN A 50 -17.77 -1.92 5.58
C ASN A 50 -16.74 -2.99 5.93
N THR A 51 -15.57 -2.63 6.48
CA THR A 51 -14.60 -3.59 7.02
C THR A 51 -14.93 -3.83 8.49
N ARG A 52 -15.12 -5.07 8.88
CA ARG A 52 -15.50 -5.45 10.23
C ARG A 52 -14.54 -6.47 10.82
N LEU A 53 -14.35 -6.37 12.11
CA LEU A 53 -13.69 -7.38 12.93
C LEU A 53 -14.60 -7.67 14.12
N ASP A 54 -14.91 -8.95 14.33
CA ASP A 54 -15.84 -9.38 15.39
C ASP A 54 -17.20 -8.65 15.31
N GLY A 55 -17.72 -8.49 14.07
CA GLY A 55 -18.98 -7.81 13.78
C GLY A 55 -18.94 -6.28 13.88
N VAL A 56 -17.91 -5.68 14.47
CA VAL A 56 -17.77 -4.22 14.69
C VAL A 56 -17.03 -3.57 13.52
N PRO A 57 -17.62 -2.52 12.89
CA PRO A 57 -16.97 -1.81 11.79
C PRO A 57 -15.80 -0.95 12.26
N PHE A 58 -14.87 -0.69 11.36
CA PHE A 58 -13.87 0.36 11.52
C PHE A 58 -14.46 1.72 11.12
N GLU A 59 -13.85 2.79 11.61
CA GLU A 59 -14.27 4.15 11.32
C GLU A 59 -13.11 4.98 10.76
N TYR A 60 -13.43 5.87 9.84
CA TYR A 60 -12.49 6.86 9.29
C TYR A 60 -12.98 8.28 9.59
N LEU A 61 -12.27 8.97 10.46
CA LEU A 61 -12.67 10.25 11.07
C LEU A 61 -12.03 11.48 10.42
N ALA A 62 -11.24 11.31 9.35
CA ALA A 62 -10.52 12.41 8.72
C ALA A 62 -11.45 13.48 8.13
N LYS A 63 -10.97 14.72 8.18
CA LYS A 63 -11.56 15.86 7.49
C LYS A 63 -10.89 16.08 6.12
N PRO A 64 -11.58 16.59 5.10
CA PRO A 64 -11.02 16.79 3.76
C PRO A 64 -9.92 17.88 3.70
N TRP A 65 -10.03 18.93 4.52
CA TRP A 65 -9.14 20.09 4.44
C TRP A 65 -7.64 19.77 4.63
N PRO A 66 -7.20 19.00 5.64
CA PRO A 66 -5.81 18.61 5.75
C PRO A 66 -5.30 17.84 4.51
N ILE A 67 -6.15 16.98 3.94
CA ILE A 67 -5.81 16.22 2.73
C ILE A 67 -5.65 17.17 1.53
N LEU A 68 -6.51 18.17 1.40
CA LEU A 68 -6.41 19.16 0.32
C LEU A 68 -5.11 19.97 0.44
N LYS A 69 -4.78 20.45 1.64
CA LYS A 69 -3.52 21.18 1.89
C LYS A 69 -2.31 20.34 1.47
N GLY A 70 -2.25 19.06 1.89
CA GLY A 70 -1.18 18.16 1.50
C GLY A 70 -1.09 17.93 -0.01
N ARG A 71 -2.22 17.80 -0.70
CA ARG A 71 -2.25 17.66 -2.16
C ARG A 71 -1.78 18.90 -2.89
N LEU A 72 -2.13 20.10 -2.40
CA LEU A 72 -1.65 21.36 -2.97
C LEU A 72 -0.13 21.49 -2.85
N ILE A 73 0.43 21.15 -1.68
CA ILE A 73 1.88 21.14 -1.47
C ILE A 73 2.54 20.13 -2.42
N ALA A 74 2.02 18.90 -2.51
CA ALA A 74 2.55 17.88 -3.40
C ALA A 74 2.46 18.32 -4.89
N PHE A 75 1.35 18.97 -5.27
CA PHE A 75 1.15 19.50 -6.63
C PHE A 75 2.17 20.59 -6.96
N VAL A 76 2.42 21.53 -6.04
CA VAL A 76 3.41 22.60 -6.23
C VAL A 76 4.83 22.03 -6.32
N LEU A 77 5.18 21.09 -5.45
CA LEU A 77 6.50 20.45 -5.46
C LEU A 77 6.72 19.62 -6.75
N PHE A 78 5.73 18.82 -7.14
CA PHE A 78 5.83 18.00 -8.34
C PHE A 78 5.77 18.85 -9.62
N GLY A 79 4.87 19.82 -9.67
CA GLY A 79 4.78 20.79 -10.78
C GLY A 79 6.07 21.59 -10.94
N GLY A 80 6.63 22.06 -9.83
CA GLY A 80 7.93 22.73 -9.83
C GLY A 80 9.06 21.84 -10.36
N TYR A 81 9.07 20.55 -9.96
CA TYR A 81 10.04 19.57 -10.47
C TYR A 81 9.92 19.35 -11.98
N VAL A 82 8.69 19.22 -12.51
CA VAL A 82 8.44 19.04 -13.94
C VAL A 82 8.84 20.28 -14.72
N LEU A 83 8.44 21.46 -14.24
CA LEU A 83 8.81 22.75 -14.87
C LEU A 83 10.31 22.99 -14.86
N ALA A 84 10.99 22.67 -13.75
CA ALA A 84 12.46 22.84 -13.67
C ALA A 84 13.20 22.09 -14.77
N GLY A 85 12.70 20.92 -15.19
CA GLY A 85 13.26 20.14 -16.29
C GLY A 85 13.22 20.83 -17.65
N GLN A 86 12.31 21.81 -17.83
CA GLN A 86 12.24 22.61 -19.05
C GLN A 86 13.31 23.70 -19.10
N PHE A 87 13.83 24.11 -17.93
CA PHE A 87 14.82 25.18 -17.84
C PHE A 87 16.25 24.63 -17.70
N SER A 88 16.45 23.63 -16.83
CA SER A 88 17.77 23.08 -16.55
C SER A 88 17.70 21.72 -15.89
N VAL A 89 18.50 20.77 -16.40
CA VAL A 89 18.67 19.44 -15.79
C VAL A 89 19.24 19.53 -14.37
N SER A 90 20.17 20.46 -14.13
CA SER A 90 20.75 20.66 -12.79
C SER A 90 19.70 21.15 -11.77
N LEU A 91 18.80 22.06 -12.17
CA LEU A 91 17.72 22.52 -11.33
C LEU A 91 16.74 21.38 -11.03
N GLN A 92 16.40 20.57 -12.03
CA GLN A 92 15.54 19.41 -11.86
C GLN A 92 16.14 18.39 -10.89
N LEU A 93 17.44 18.07 -11.02
CA LEU A 93 18.15 17.18 -10.11
C LEU A 93 18.21 17.74 -8.68
N ALA A 94 18.43 19.05 -8.51
CA ALA A 94 18.39 19.67 -7.19
C ALA A 94 17.02 19.52 -6.52
N LEU A 95 15.93 19.78 -7.26
CA LEU A 95 14.55 19.58 -6.74
C LEU A 95 14.24 18.10 -6.47
N ALA A 96 14.72 17.17 -7.30
CA ALA A 96 14.63 15.74 -7.02
C ALA A 96 15.32 15.38 -5.69
N GLY A 97 16.49 15.94 -5.42
CA GLY A 97 17.19 15.80 -4.16
C GLY A 97 16.38 16.32 -2.96
N VAL A 98 15.78 17.51 -3.10
CA VAL A 98 14.88 18.06 -2.06
C VAL A 98 13.69 17.14 -1.80
N ILE A 99 13.03 16.65 -2.86
CA ILE A 99 11.89 15.72 -2.74
C ILE A 99 12.33 14.42 -2.06
N ALA A 100 13.50 13.88 -2.43
CA ALA A 100 14.03 12.66 -1.82
C ALA A 100 14.32 12.85 -0.32
N VAL A 101 14.85 14.02 0.09
CA VAL A 101 15.06 14.35 1.51
C VAL A 101 13.74 14.54 2.25
N LEU A 102 12.73 15.13 1.62
CA LEU A 102 11.40 15.30 2.24
C LEU A 102 10.60 13.98 2.35
N ALA A 103 10.88 12.99 1.51
CA ALA A 103 10.10 11.76 1.42
C ALA A 103 9.97 10.99 2.77
N PRO A 104 11.03 10.75 3.58
CA PRO A 104 10.88 10.09 4.87
C PRO A 104 9.99 10.87 5.85
N TRP A 105 10.11 12.20 5.87
CA TRP A 105 9.26 13.05 6.69
C TRP A 105 7.79 12.96 6.28
N LEU A 106 7.49 13.00 4.98
CA LEU A 106 6.15 12.84 4.43
C LEU A 106 5.55 11.46 4.76
N LEU A 107 6.36 10.40 4.69
CA LEU A 107 5.93 9.04 5.04
C LEU A 107 5.49 8.93 6.50
N VAL A 108 6.29 9.49 7.43
CA VAL A 108 5.98 9.49 8.87
C VAL A 108 4.72 10.32 9.14
N ARG A 109 4.63 11.53 8.58
CA ARG A 109 3.43 12.38 8.74
C ARG A 109 2.18 11.73 8.17
N GLY A 110 2.28 11.12 6.99
CA GLY A 110 1.16 10.39 6.38
C GLY A 110 0.73 9.16 7.20
N ALA A 111 1.68 8.44 7.84
CA ALA A 111 1.37 7.32 8.73
C ALA A 111 0.68 7.80 10.01
N ALA A 112 1.20 8.85 10.65
CA ALA A 112 0.61 9.46 11.84
C ALA A 112 -0.81 9.99 11.56
N PHE A 113 -1.00 10.65 10.42
CA PHE A 113 -2.32 11.11 9.98
C PHE A 113 -3.30 9.94 9.82
N ARG A 114 -2.93 8.89 9.08
CA ARG A 114 -3.82 7.73 8.87
C ARG A 114 -4.17 7.05 10.18
N ALA A 115 -3.19 6.82 11.06
CA ALA A 115 -3.43 6.22 12.37
C ALA A 115 -4.39 7.05 13.21
N ARG A 116 -4.13 8.36 13.36
CA ARG A 116 -4.95 9.28 14.17
C ARG A 116 -6.42 9.31 13.76
N TYR A 117 -6.68 9.21 12.45
CA TYR A 117 -8.05 9.28 11.91
C TYR A 117 -8.68 7.90 11.64
N SER A 118 -8.04 6.82 12.04
CA SER A 118 -8.60 5.47 12.04
C SER A 118 -9.02 5.07 13.45
N SER A 119 -10.23 4.53 13.62
CA SER A 119 -10.71 4.02 14.90
C SER A 119 -11.39 2.67 14.74
N TRP A 120 -11.42 1.92 15.84
CA TRP A 120 -12.19 0.70 15.98
C TRP A 120 -12.70 0.58 17.41
N ARG A 121 -13.97 0.24 17.60
CA ARG A 121 -14.64 0.23 18.92
C ARG A 121 -14.43 1.53 19.72
N GLY A 122 -14.42 2.71 19.05
CA GLY A 122 -14.19 4.00 19.71
C GLY A 122 -12.73 4.31 20.08
N LEU A 123 -11.81 3.36 19.96
CA LEU A 123 -10.39 3.57 20.21
C LEU A 123 -9.67 3.98 18.92
N ARG A 124 -8.84 5.00 18.99
CA ARG A 124 -8.03 5.49 17.85
C ARG A 124 -6.71 4.77 17.77
N PHE A 125 -6.26 4.56 16.54
CA PHE A 125 -4.88 4.17 16.30
C PHE A 125 -3.96 5.38 16.47
N ARG A 126 -2.72 5.14 16.86
CA ARG A 126 -1.66 6.14 16.94
C ARG A 126 -0.42 5.65 16.22
N PHE A 127 0.41 6.57 15.77
CA PHE A 127 1.71 6.29 15.19
C PHE A 127 2.75 7.17 15.86
N GLU A 128 3.73 6.56 16.51
CA GLU A 128 4.84 7.27 17.14
C GLU A 128 5.81 7.77 16.08
N THR A 129 5.96 9.08 15.99
CA THR A 129 6.84 9.70 15.02
C THR A 129 8.30 9.59 15.45
N ASP A 130 9.15 8.99 14.62
CA ASP A 130 10.59 8.94 14.78
C ASP A 130 11.26 9.25 13.44
N TYR A 131 11.51 10.54 13.25
CA TYR A 131 12.10 11.01 12.00
C TYR A 131 13.51 10.48 11.78
N ARG A 132 14.35 10.39 12.83
CA ARG A 132 15.72 9.88 12.71
C ARG A 132 15.74 8.46 12.16
N GLN A 133 14.94 7.56 12.72
CA GLN A 133 14.85 6.20 12.21
C GLN A 133 14.23 6.14 10.82
N ALA A 134 13.26 7.00 10.51
CA ALA A 134 12.69 7.09 9.17
C ALA A 134 13.74 7.46 8.12
N TYR A 135 14.55 8.50 8.37
CA TYR A 135 15.64 8.88 7.47
C TYR A 135 16.67 7.76 7.30
N MET A 136 17.06 7.10 8.38
CA MET A 136 17.98 5.95 8.29
C MET A 136 17.41 4.83 7.44
N ARG A 137 16.12 4.46 7.62
CA ARG A 137 15.51 3.28 6.97
C ARG A 137 15.00 3.55 5.56
N TYR A 138 14.60 4.77 5.23
CA TYR A 138 14.04 5.10 3.92
C TYR A 138 15.02 5.84 3.00
N LEU A 139 15.95 6.61 3.53
CA LEU A 139 16.93 7.33 2.73
C LEU A 139 18.30 6.63 2.73
N LEU A 140 18.91 6.42 3.92
CA LEU A 140 20.27 5.88 3.98
C LEU A 140 20.34 4.41 3.57
N LEU A 141 19.36 3.57 3.96
CA LEU A 141 19.31 2.17 3.54
C LEU A 141 18.93 1.99 2.05
N ALA A 142 18.57 3.06 1.32
CA ALA A 142 18.43 2.98 -0.13
C ALA A 142 19.78 2.84 -0.84
N ILE A 143 20.86 3.41 -0.27
CA ILE A 143 22.21 3.37 -0.85
C ILE A 143 22.72 1.93 -1.02
N PRO A 144 22.75 1.06 0.02
CA PRO A 144 23.21 -0.30 -0.15
C PRO A 144 22.36 -1.16 -1.09
N ILE A 145 21.09 -0.80 -1.36
CA ILE A 145 20.29 -1.49 -2.39
C ILE A 145 20.98 -1.35 -3.75
N VAL A 146 21.38 -0.12 -4.10
CA VAL A 146 22.05 0.18 -5.38
C VAL A 146 23.41 -0.50 -5.43
N LEU A 147 24.22 -0.38 -4.37
CA LEU A 147 25.57 -0.96 -4.31
C LEU A 147 25.58 -2.50 -4.40
N THR A 148 24.52 -3.16 -3.96
CA THR A 148 24.40 -4.62 -3.99
C THR A 148 23.52 -5.13 -5.15
N LEU A 149 23.23 -4.28 -6.15
CA LEU A 149 22.37 -4.59 -7.28
C LEU A 149 21.00 -5.20 -6.85
N GLY A 150 20.49 -4.73 -5.72
CA GLY A 150 19.20 -5.15 -5.18
C GLY A 150 19.24 -6.34 -4.20
N LEU A 151 20.37 -6.99 -3.97
CA LEU A 151 20.46 -8.16 -3.07
C LEU A 151 20.07 -7.84 -1.62
N LEU A 152 20.28 -6.59 -1.17
CA LEU A 152 19.86 -6.12 0.15
C LEU A 152 18.41 -5.59 0.21
N LEU A 153 17.68 -5.62 -0.89
CA LEU A 153 16.28 -5.16 -0.92
C LEU A 153 15.38 -5.87 0.11
N PRO A 154 15.44 -7.23 0.30
CA PRO A 154 14.65 -7.90 1.33
C PRO A 154 14.95 -7.41 2.74
N TYR A 155 16.24 -7.21 3.06
CA TYR A 155 16.66 -6.67 4.36
C TYR A 155 16.13 -5.26 4.59
N VAL A 156 16.24 -4.39 3.60
CA VAL A 156 15.72 -3.02 3.70
C VAL A 156 14.21 -3.01 3.87
N LYS A 157 13.49 -3.85 3.13
CA LYS A 157 12.03 -4.00 3.29
C LYS A 157 11.65 -4.53 4.67
N PHE A 158 12.39 -5.49 5.21
CA PHE A 158 12.23 -5.93 6.60
C PHE A 158 12.36 -4.74 7.56
N LYS A 159 13.46 -3.96 7.49
CA LYS A 159 13.68 -2.80 8.37
C LYS A 159 12.62 -1.71 8.24
N GLN A 160 12.13 -1.46 7.03
CA GLN A 160 11.04 -0.53 6.78
C GLN A 160 9.72 -1.02 7.39
N LYS A 161 9.38 -2.31 7.23
CA LYS A 161 8.16 -2.91 7.80
C LYS A 161 8.22 -2.99 9.32
N GLN A 162 9.35 -3.39 9.87
CA GLN A 162 9.61 -3.37 11.31
C GLN A 162 9.32 -1.99 11.90
N PHE A 163 9.89 -0.94 11.32
CA PHE A 163 9.65 0.43 11.76
C PHE A 163 8.16 0.80 11.74
N PHE A 164 7.49 0.47 10.63
CA PHE A 164 6.07 0.79 10.49
C PHE A 164 5.19 0.07 11.50
N VAL A 165 5.41 -1.21 11.75
CA VAL A 165 4.60 -2.00 12.69
C VAL A 165 4.86 -1.56 14.12
N GLU A 166 6.12 -1.54 14.56
CA GLU A 166 6.50 -1.25 15.95
C GLU A 166 6.12 0.18 16.40
N ARG A 167 5.93 1.11 15.47
CA ARG A 167 5.51 2.48 15.76
C ARG A 167 3.99 2.68 15.76
N HIS A 168 3.21 1.67 15.37
CA HIS A 168 1.77 1.73 15.52
C HIS A 168 1.35 1.31 16.94
N ARG A 169 0.31 1.98 17.44
CA ARG A 169 -0.33 1.68 18.74
C ARG A 169 -1.83 1.64 18.57
N PHE A 170 -2.46 0.81 19.39
CA PHE A 170 -3.91 0.74 19.51
C PHE A 170 -4.30 0.59 20.97
N GLY A 171 -5.12 1.51 21.48
CA GLY A 171 -5.57 1.49 22.86
C GLY A 171 -4.41 1.44 23.88
N GLY A 172 -3.32 2.21 23.69
CA GLY A 172 -2.16 2.21 24.56
C GLY A 172 -1.12 1.12 24.28
N ARG A 173 -1.50 0.00 23.63
CA ARG A 173 -0.59 -1.10 23.30
C ARG A 173 0.15 -0.86 21.98
N ALA A 174 1.45 -1.10 21.97
CA ALA A 174 2.26 -1.11 20.76
C ALA A 174 2.04 -2.41 19.98
N PHE A 175 2.09 -2.32 18.65
CA PHE A 175 2.21 -3.51 17.82
C PHE A 175 3.62 -4.08 17.91
N GLY A 176 3.73 -5.40 18.08
CA GLY A 176 4.96 -6.16 18.01
C GLY A 176 5.23 -6.68 16.60
N PHE A 177 6.51 -6.90 16.28
CA PHE A 177 6.92 -7.50 15.03
C PHE A 177 8.03 -8.53 15.26
N ASP A 178 7.69 -9.81 15.25
CA ASP A 178 8.59 -10.92 15.57
C ASP A 178 9.31 -11.51 14.34
N ALA A 179 9.10 -10.92 13.14
CA ALA A 179 9.80 -11.34 11.93
C ALA A 179 11.32 -11.15 12.03
N THR A 180 12.06 -12.03 11.40
CA THR A 180 13.48 -11.87 11.16
C THR A 180 13.75 -11.38 9.74
N ALA A 181 14.94 -10.80 9.51
CA ALA A 181 15.33 -10.42 8.15
C ALA A 181 15.28 -11.62 7.18
N GLY A 182 15.62 -12.82 7.68
CA GLY A 182 15.61 -14.07 6.92
C GLY A 182 14.23 -14.41 6.34
N ALA A 183 13.14 -14.06 7.02
CA ALA A 183 11.78 -14.34 6.54
C ALA A 183 11.41 -13.56 5.27
N PHE A 184 12.09 -12.45 5.00
CA PHE A 184 11.84 -11.62 3.81
C PHE A 184 12.59 -12.10 2.57
N TYR A 185 13.67 -12.89 2.70
CA TYR A 185 14.47 -13.34 1.55
C TYR A 185 13.76 -14.37 0.65
N PRO A 186 13.10 -15.44 1.17
CA PRO A 186 12.51 -16.46 0.31
C PRO A 186 11.55 -15.92 -0.77
N PRO A 187 10.59 -15.02 -0.48
CA PRO A 187 9.74 -14.44 -1.51
C PRO A 187 10.52 -13.73 -2.64
N TYR A 188 11.57 -12.99 -2.30
CA TYR A 188 12.38 -12.29 -3.29
C TYR A 188 13.27 -13.24 -4.07
N LEU A 189 13.88 -14.25 -3.43
CA LEU A 189 14.71 -15.24 -4.11
C LEU A 189 13.89 -16.03 -5.15
N VAL A 190 12.67 -16.45 -4.77
CA VAL A 190 11.75 -17.11 -5.71
C VAL A 190 11.40 -16.17 -6.84
N ALA A 191 11.05 -14.92 -6.54
CA ALA A 191 10.70 -13.94 -7.56
C ALA A 191 11.87 -13.66 -8.53
N TRP A 192 13.09 -13.52 -8.01
CA TRP A 192 14.29 -13.32 -8.86
C TRP A 192 14.58 -14.55 -9.73
N ALA A 193 14.50 -15.75 -9.17
CA ALA A 193 14.70 -16.98 -9.93
C ALA A 193 13.67 -17.14 -11.04
N VAL A 194 12.38 -16.91 -10.72
CA VAL A 194 11.29 -16.93 -11.71
C VAL A 194 11.48 -15.84 -12.76
N MET A 195 11.89 -14.63 -12.36
CA MET A 195 12.13 -13.52 -13.28
C MET A 195 13.26 -13.83 -14.25
N VAL A 196 14.39 -14.35 -13.77
CA VAL A 196 15.52 -14.75 -14.63
C VAL A 196 15.10 -15.86 -15.58
N GLY A 197 14.45 -16.91 -15.06
CA GLY A 197 13.92 -18.00 -15.91
C GLY A 197 12.95 -17.50 -16.96
N TRP A 198 12.06 -16.59 -16.59
CA TRP A 198 11.09 -15.99 -17.50
C TRP A 198 11.75 -15.15 -18.59
N ILE A 199 12.73 -14.33 -18.27
CA ILE A 199 13.51 -13.55 -19.23
C ILE A 199 14.21 -14.49 -20.23
N VAL A 200 14.82 -15.58 -19.75
CA VAL A 200 15.46 -16.58 -20.63
C VAL A 200 14.44 -17.20 -21.56
N VAL A 201 13.29 -17.65 -21.07
CA VAL A 201 12.23 -18.25 -21.89
C VAL A 201 11.74 -17.27 -22.97
N ILE A 202 11.47 -16.02 -22.57
CA ILE A 202 11.02 -14.98 -23.52
C ILE A 202 12.11 -14.68 -24.55
N SER A 203 13.38 -14.60 -24.14
CA SER A 203 14.49 -14.30 -25.06
C SER A 203 14.70 -15.41 -26.09
N ILE A 204 14.64 -16.68 -25.65
CA ILE A 204 14.72 -17.83 -26.56
C ILE A 204 13.52 -17.87 -27.49
N GLY A 205 12.29 -17.73 -26.96
CA GLY A 205 11.07 -17.70 -27.76
C GLY A 205 11.05 -16.57 -28.78
N ALA A 206 11.49 -15.38 -28.39
CA ALA A 206 11.62 -14.25 -29.29
C ALA A 206 12.65 -14.52 -30.41
N GLY A 207 13.80 -15.11 -30.05
CA GLY A 207 14.83 -15.49 -31.03
C GLY A 207 14.31 -16.51 -32.06
N ILE A 208 13.64 -17.57 -31.60
CA ILE A 208 13.04 -18.55 -32.45
C ILE A 208 11.98 -17.91 -33.39
N LEU A 209 11.13 -17.04 -32.81
CA LEU A 209 10.08 -16.35 -33.56
C LEU A 209 10.65 -15.41 -34.61
N VAL A 210 11.73 -14.69 -34.30
CA VAL A 210 12.44 -13.84 -35.29
C VAL A 210 12.91 -14.70 -36.48
N VAL A 211 13.64 -15.79 -36.21
CA VAL A 211 14.16 -16.67 -37.24
C VAL A 211 13.02 -17.25 -38.10
N ALA A 212 11.93 -17.72 -37.47
CA ALA A 212 10.79 -18.30 -38.15
C ALA A 212 10.05 -17.30 -39.08
N VAL A 213 9.91 -16.03 -38.62
CA VAL A 213 9.11 -15.04 -39.35
C VAL A 213 9.92 -14.31 -40.42
N THR A 214 11.21 -14.05 -40.16
CA THR A 214 12.03 -13.23 -41.06
C THR A 214 12.87 -14.06 -42.02
N ALA A 215 13.05 -15.35 -41.74
CA ALA A 215 14.04 -16.19 -42.45
C ALA A 215 15.40 -15.47 -42.62
N GLY A 216 15.73 -14.55 -41.72
CA GLY A 216 16.94 -13.74 -41.76
C GLY A 216 17.00 -12.58 -42.78
N ARG A 217 15.91 -12.29 -43.49
CA ARG A 217 15.94 -11.37 -44.66
C ARG A 217 15.12 -10.08 -44.51
N HIS A 218 14.17 -10.01 -43.60
CA HIS A 218 13.28 -8.86 -43.41
C HIS A 218 13.20 -8.43 -41.93
N PRO A 219 12.97 -7.15 -41.64
CA PRO A 219 12.65 -6.76 -40.28
C PRO A 219 11.38 -7.46 -39.79
N PRO A 220 11.30 -7.81 -38.49
CA PRO A 220 10.14 -8.50 -37.96
C PRO A 220 8.88 -7.62 -38.09
N PRO A 221 7.71 -8.21 -38.40
CA PRO A 221 6.46 -7.49 -38.56
C PRO A 221 6.03 -6.83 -37.24
N GLN A 222 5.17 -5.80 -37.31
CA GLN A 222 4.75 -5.02 -36.11
C GLN A 222 4.10 -5.87 -35.02
N TRP A 223 3.38 -6.93 -35.35
CA TRP A 223 2.78 -7.84 -34.39
C TRP A 223 3.81 -8.61 -33.55
N PHE A 224 5.07 -8.75 -34.01
CA PHE A 224 6.15 -9.40 -33.28
C PHE A 224 6.40 -8.73 -31.94
N MET A 225 6.37 -7.39 -31.89
CA MET A 225 6.52 -6.63 -30.65
C MET A 225 5.44 -7.01 -29.62
N LEU A 226 4.18 -7.17 -30.07
CA LEU A 226 3.09 -7.60 -29.20
C LEU A 226 3.27 -9.05 -28.73
N ALA A 227 3.72 -9.94 -29.61
CA ALA A 227 3.98 -11.34 -29.27
C ALA A 227 5.06 -11.51 -28.19
N VAL A 228 6.02 -10.59 -28.11
CA VAL A 228 7.06 -10.58 -27.08
C VAL A 228 6.63 -9.79 -25.83
N MET A 229 6.05 -8.59 -26.03
CA MET A 229 5.69 -7.70 -24.91
C MET A 229 4.56 -8.26 -24.06
N VAL A 230 3.52 -8.85 -24.65
CA VAL A 230 2.37 -9.37 -23.88
C VAL A 230 2.80 -10.46 -22.88
N PRO A 231 3.53 -11.52 -23.27
CA PRO A 231 4.04 -12.48 -22.29
C PRO A 231 5.01 -11.86 -21.28
N MET A 232 5.91 -10.95 -21.71
CA MET A 232 6.86 -10.29 -20.84
C MET A 232 6.16 -9.53 -19.71
N TYR A 233 5.20 -8.67 -20.03
CA TYR A 233 4.42 -7.94 -19.03
C TYR A 233 3.51 -8.87 -18.21
N GLY A 234 2.96 -9.92 -18.81
CA GLY A 234 2.20 -10.94 -18.11
C GLY A 234 3.02 -11.62 -17.01
N GLY A 235 4.28 -11.97 -17.31
CA GLY A 235 5.21 -12.55 -16.34
C GLY A 235 5.56 -11.58 -15.21
N TYR A 236 5.89 -10.34 -15.53
CA TYR A 236 6.13 -9.31 -14.49
C TYR A 236 4.91 -9.13 -13.59
N PHE A 237 3.73 -9.12 -14.16
CA PHE A 237 2.49 -8.97 -13.41
C PHE A 237 2.23 -10.17 -12.49
N ALA A 238 2.53 -11.38 -12.95
CA ALA A 238 2.44 -12.61 -12.14
C ALA A 238 3.43 -12.58 -10.96
N ILE A 239 4.69 -12.19 -11.21
CA ILE A 239 5.72 -12.05 -10.17
C ILE A 239 5.32 -10.98 -9.17
N TRP A 240 4.81 -9.84 -9.62
CA TRP A 240 4.32 -8.78 -8.74
C TRP A 240 3.15 -9.24 -7.86
N ALA A 241 2.18 -9.96 -8.41
CA ALA A 241 1.05 -10.50 -7.65
C ALA A 241 1.50 -11.55 -6.62
N PHE A 242 2.47 -12.40 -6.99
CA PHE A 242 3.10 -13.34 -6.06
C PHE A 242 3.79 -12.61 -4.91
N LEU A 243 4.67 -11.63 -5.21
CA LEU A 243 5.36 -10.84 -4.19
C LEU A 243 4.38 -10.10 -3.29
N ALA A 244 3.33 -9.51 -3.85
CA ALA A 244 2.31 -8.81 -3.07
C ALA A 244 1.63 -9.73 -2.05
N ALA A 245 1.28 -10.97 -2.44
CA ALA A 245 0.71 -11.97 -1.53
C ALA A 245 1.72 -12.44 -0.50
N ALA A 246 2.91 -12.87 -0.96
CA ALA A 246 3.92 -13.47 -0.10
C ALA A 246 4.43 -12.49 0.96
N LEU A 247 4.73 -11.24 0.57
CA LEU A 247 5.19 -10.20 1.51
C LEU A 247 4.08 -9.75 2.47
N ALA A 248 2.81 -9.71 2.03
CA ALA A 248 1.70 -9.44 2.93
C ALA A 248 1.54 -10.57 3.97
N ASN A 249 1.66 -11.84 3.55
CA ASN A 249 1.62 -12.96 4.48
C ASN A 249 2.80 -12.92 5.46
N VAL A 250 4.04 -12.66 4.99
CA VAL A 250 5.20 -12.49 5.87
C VAL A 250 4.96 -11.35 6.85
N LEU A 251 4.41 -10.21 6.40
CA LEU A 251 4.14 -9.08 7.26
C LEU A 251 3.11 -9.42 8.34
N TYR A 252 1.89 -9.83 7.94
CA TYR A 252 0.78 -10.00 8.88
C TYR A 252 0.97 -11.20 9.80
N ASN A 253 1.59 -12.30 9.34
CA ASN A 253 1.83 -13.47 10.18
C ASN A 253 2.85 -13.24 11.30
N HIS A 254 3.59 -12.14 11.25
CA HIS A 254 4.56 -11.74 12.27
C HIS A 254 4.16 -10.44 13.00
N VAL A 255 2.92 -10.00 12.87
CA VAL A 255 2.39 -8.86 13.64
C VAL A 255 1.66 -9.38 14.85
N GLU A 256 1.97 -8.78 16.00
CA GLU A 256 1.35 -9.08 17.28
C GLU A 256 0.72 -7.80 17.87
N LEU A 257 -0.34 -7.97 18.66
CA LEU A 257 -0.95 -6.89 19.47
C LEU A 257 -1.32 -7.46 20.84
N GLY A 258 -0.42 -7.33 21.81
CA GLY A 258 -0.55 -8.00 23.10
C GLY A 258 -0.63 -9.52 22.93
N PRO A 259 -1.70 -10.19 23.42
CA PRO A 259 -1.86 -11.65 23.27
C PRO A 259 -2.43 -12.06 21.89
N HIS A 260 -2.70 -11.11 21.01
CA HIS A 260 -3.31 -11.37 19.71
C HIS A 260 -2.27 -11.37 18.60
N ARG A 261 -2.41 -12.31 17.66
CA ARG A 261 -1.57 -12.43 16.46
C ARG A 261 -2.44 -12.33 15.22
N PHE A 262 -1.86 -11.82 14.14
CA PHE A 262 -2.54 -11.82 12.87
C PHE A 262 -2.12 -13.04 12.04
N ARG A 263 -3.03 -13.52 11.22
CA ARG A 263 -2.79 -14.59 10.25
C ARG A 263 -3.31 -14.16 8.88
N SER A 264 -2.44 -14.18 7.88
CA SER A 264 -2.79 -13.89 6.49
C SER A 264 -2.54 -15.12 5.62
N SER A 265 -3.48 -15.41 4.71
CA SER A 265 -3.46 -16.58 3.83
C SER A 265 -3.64 -16.20 2.35
N LEU A 266 -3.14 -15.03 1.95
CA LEU A 266 -3.22 -14.55 0.56
C LEU A 266 -2.51 -15.50 -0.40
N LYS A 267 -3.16 -15.85 -1.51
CA LYS A 267 -2.59 -16.69 -2.56
C LYS A 267 -2.21 -15.83 -3.77
N GLY A 268 -0.93 -15.92 -4.19
CA GLY A 268 -0.43 -15.15 -5.34
C GLY A 268 -1.17 -15.43 -6.64
N THR A 269 -1.52 -16.70 -6.89
CA THR A 269 -2.31 -17.12 -8.07
C THR A 269 -3.70 -16.51 -8.09
N HIS A 270 -4.36 -16.45 -6.93
CA HIS A 270 -5.69 -15.82 -6.82
C HIS A 270 -5.60 -14.30 -7.01
N LEU A 271 -4.59 -13.64 -6.41
CA LEU A 271 -4.33 -12.22 -6.63
C LEU A 271 -4.03 -11.91 -8.09
N PHE A 272 -3.23 -12.74 -8.76
CA PHE A 272 -2.96 -12.58 -10.18
C PHE A 272 -4.26 -12.61 -11.00
N GLY A 273 -5.10 -13.62 -10.80
CA GLY A 273 -6.40 -13.73 -11.47
C GLY A 273 -7.34 -12.55 -11.16
N LEU A 274 -7.36 -12.09 -9.90
CA LEU A 274 -8.12 -10.91 -9.49
C LEU A 274 -7.63 -9.64 -10.21
N TYR A 275 -6.34 -9.38 -10.19
CA TYR A 275 -5.79 -8.19 -10.83
C TYR A 275 -5.95 -8.24 -12.35
N LEU A 276 -5.67 -9.38 -12.98
CA LEU A 276 -5.83 -9.55 -14.43
C LEU A 276 -7.30 -9.35 -14.84
N GLY A 277 -8.23 -10.04 -14.17
CA GLY A 277 -9.66 -9.90 -14.44
C GLY A 277 -10.18 -8.49 -14.17
N ASN A 278 -9.72 -7.85 -13.09
CA ASN A 278 -10.06 -6.46 -12.80
C ASN A 278 -9.52 -5.50 -13.86
N THR A 279 -8.28 -5.67 -14.30
CA THR A 279 -7.67 -4.81 -15.33
C THR A 279 -8.42 -4.94 -16.65
N LEU A 280 -8.72 -6.17 -17.09
CA LEU A 280 -9.50 -6.40 -18.31
C LEU A 280 -10.91 -5.80 -18.19
N ALA A 281 -11.60 -6.01 -17.07
CA ALA A 281 -12.93 -5.44 -16.83
C ALA A 281 -12.91 -3.90 -16.85
N ILE A 282 -11.90 -3.27 -16.24
CA ILE A 282 -11.74 -1.83 -16.24
C ILE A 282 -11.49 -1.29 -17.65
N LEU A 283 -10.60 -1.94 -18.41
CA LEU A 283 -10.30 -1.53 -19.79
C LEU A 283 -11.53 -1.67 -20.70
N LEU A 284 -12.21 -2.82 -20.67
CA LEU A 284 -13.41 -3.09 -21.48
C LEU A 284 -14.59 -2.18 -21.13
N SER A 285 -14.66 -1.71 -19.88
CA SER A 285 -15.72 -0.80 -19.43
C SER A 285 -15.33 0.68 -19.48
N ALA A 286 -14.20 1.03 -20.11
CA ALA A 286 -13.65 2.40 -20.10
C ALA A 286 -13.59 3.01 -18.68
N GLY A 287 -13.23 2.19 -17.68
CA GLY A 287 -13.09 2.62 -16.29
C GLY A 287 -14.35 2.48 -15.41
N LEU A 288 -15.53 2.21 -15.96
CA LEU A 288 -16.79 2.14 -15.18
C LEU A 288 -16.80 1.00 -14.15
N LEU A 289 -16.04 -0.05 -14.33
CA LEU A 289 -15.92 -1.18 -13.40
C LEU A 289 -14.82 -1.00 -12.33
N ILE A 290 -14.19 0.17 -12.22
CA ILE A 290 -13.26 0.49 -11.11
C ILE A 290 -13.88 0.23 -9.73
N PRO A 291 -15.11 0.66 -9.42
CA PRO A 291 -15.75 0.37 -8.13
C PRO A 291 -15.88 -1.12 -7.84
N TRP A 292 -16.32 -1.90 -8.82
CA TRP A 292 -16.46 -3.35 -8.70
C TRP A 292 -15.10 -4.02 -8.42
N ALA A 293 -14.06 -3.62 -9.14
CA ALA A 293 -12.71 -4.12 -8.96
C ALA A 293 -12.16 -3.85 -7.54
N LYS A 294 -12.39 -2.63 -7.01
CA LYS A 294 -12.00 -2.26 -5.65
C LYS A 294 -12.71 -3.08 -4.58
N ILE A 295 -14.02 -3.27 -4.70
CA ILE A 295 -14.82 -4.09 -3.77
C ILE A 295 -14.34 -5.53 -3.77
N ARG A 296 -14.12 -6.12 -4.95
CA ARG A 296 -13.65 -7.50 -5.10
C ARG A 296 -12.29 -7.71 -4.42
N LEU A 297 -11.37 -6.75 -4.61
CA LEU A 297 -10.05 -6.80 -3.98
C LEU A 297 -10.13 -6.61 -2.45
N ALA A 298 -10.94 -5.66 -1.97
CA ALA A 298 -11.13 -5.41 -0.55
C ALA A 298 -11.72 -6.64 0.16
N ARG A 299 -12.71 -7.28 -0.45
CA ARG A 299 -13.33 -8.51 0.07
C ARG A 299 -12.31 -9.63 0.19
N TYR A 300 -11.56 -9.93 -0.85
CA TYR A 300 -10.56 -10.98 -0.83
C TYR A 300 -9.47 -10.74 0.24
N ARG A 301 -9.03 -9.49 0.38
CA ARG A 301 -8.03 -9.13 1.41
C ARG A 301 -8.57 -9.30 2.82
N ALA A 302 -9.83 -8.91 3.07
CA ALA A 302 -10.46 -9.08 4.37
C ALA A 302 -10.65 -10.57 4.71
N GLU A 303 -11.23 -11.35 3.80
CA GLU A 303 -11.43 -12.79 3.98
C GLU A 303 -10.14 -13.59 4.17
N SER A 304 -9.00 -13.07 3.68
CA SER A 304 -7.69 -13.70 3.84
C SER A 304 -6.97 -13.31 5.14
N LEU A 305 -7.54 -12.41 5.95
CA LEU A 305 -6.91 -11.90 7.18
C LEU A 305 -7.74 -12.31 8.40
N HIS A 306 -7.08 -12.86 9.40
CA HIS A 306 -7.69 -13.32 10.65
C HIS A 306 -6.92 -12.76 11.84
N LEU A 307 -7.63 -12.50 12.93
CA LEU A 307 -7.06 -12.21 14.23
C LEU A 307 -7.17 -13.46 15.09
N LEU A 308 -6.03 -13.97 15.55
CA LEU A 308 -5.92 -15.10 16.46
C LEU A 308 -5.63 -14.56 17.86
N GLY A 309 -6.39 -14.97 18.86
CA GLY A 309 -6.11 -14.55 20.22
C GLY A 309 -6.95 -15.26 21.26
N ALA A 310 -6.44 -15.33 22.48
CA ALA A 310 -7.15 -15.76 23.66
C ALA A 310 -7.52 -14.51 24.47
N GLY A 311 -8.80 -14.33 24.78
CA GLY A 311 -9.28 -13.21 25.58
C GLY A 311 -10.31 -12.33 24.88
N ASP A 312 -10.91 -11.43 25.67
CA ASP A 312 -11.89 -10.48 25.17
C ASP A 312 -11.18 -9.27 24.54
N LEU A 313 -11.65 -8.83 23.38
CA LEU A 313 -11.21 -7.60 22.76
C LEU A 313 -11.67 -6.34 23.52
N ALA A 314 -12.51 -6.52 24.55
CA ALA A 314 -12.91 -5.46 25.48
C ALA A 314 -11.77 -5.02 26.41
N ASP A 315 -10.76 -5.85 26.65
CA ASP A 315 -9.60 -5.53 27.49
C ASP A 315 -8.81 -4.32 26.98
N PHE A 316 -8.87 -4.04 25.67
CA PHE A 316 -8.25 -2.84 25.08
C PHE A 316 -8.87 -1.53 25.61
N HIS A 317 -10.14 -1.55 26.05
CA HIS A 317 -10.82 -0.39 26.64
C HIS A 317 -10.36 -0.12 28.07
N ALA A 318 -10.10 -1.14 28.85
CA ALA A 318 -9.69 -1.01 30.23
C ALA A 318 -8.32 -0.32 30.38
N GLU A 319 -7.40 -0.60 29.45
CA GLU A 319 -6.08 0.01 29.42
C GLU A 319 -6.05 1.42 28.79
N ALA A 320 -6.96 1.70 27.86
CA ALA A 320 -7.04 3.00 27.19
C ALA A 320 -7.53 4.13 28.11
N GLY A 321 -8.30 3.81 29.15
CA GLY A 321 -8.85 4.79 30.09
C GLY A 321 -7.77 5.56 30.87
N SER A 322 -6.62 4.93 31.13
CA SER A 322 -5.51 5.58 31.86
C SER A 322 -4.63 6.50 30.97
N ASP A 323 -4.63 6.27 29.65
CA ASP A 323 -3.78 7.05 28.71
C ASP A 323 -4.50 8.26 28.09
N ILE A 324 -5.84 8.27 28.10
CA ILE A 324 -6.62 9.33 27.45
C ILE A 324 -6.47 10.66 28.21
N ASP A 325 -6.41 10.63 29.53
CA ASP A 325 -6.28 11.84 30.37
C ASP A 325 -4.89 12.48 30.31
N ALA A 326 -3.84 11.67 30.17
CA ALA A 326 -2.46 12.19 30.10
C ALA A 326 -2.14 12.86 28.75
N VAL A 327 -2.75 12.41 27.65
CA VAL A 327 -2.45 12.88 26.29
C VAL A 327 -3.36 14.02 25.85
N ALA A 328 -4.56 14.15 26.42
CA ALA A 328 -5.42 15.31 26.18
C ALA A 328 -4.78 16.62 26.67
N ALA A 329 -4.02 16.56 27.74
CA ALA A 329 -3.31 17.70 28.31
C ALA A 329 -2.07 18.13 27.48
N GLU A 330 -1.44 17.19 26.74
CA GLU A 330 -0.20 17.46 25.99
C GLU A 330 -0.46 17.91 24.52
N MET A 331 -1.67 17.73 24.01
CA MET A 331 -1.99 17.94 22.59
C MET A 331 -2.61 19.29 22.23
N ASP A 332 -2.92 20.12 23.22
CA ASP A 332 -3.54 21.45 22.97
C ASP A 332 -2.54 22.54 22.55
N GLY A 333 -1.25 22.23 22.48
CA GLY A 333 -0.18 23.22 22.32
C GLY A 333 0.76 23.10 21.12
N LEU A 334 0.75 22.07 20.29
CA LEU A 334 1.79 21.88 19.27
C LEU A 334 1.28 21.66 17.85
N PHE A 335 1.19 22.77 17.11
CA PHE A 335 1.22 22.88 15.64
C PHE A 335 0.19 22.06 14.85
N ASP A 336 -0.93 22.68 14.60
CA ASP A 336 -2.03 22.28 13.70
C ASP A 336 -1.61 22.37 12.19
N ILE A 337 -0.53 21.69 11.81
CA ILE A 337 -0.19 21.45 10.41
C ILE A 337 -0.39 19.97 10.13
N ASP A 338 -1.65 19.56 10.07
CA ASP A 338 -2.07 18.24 9.64
C ASP A 338 -2.01 18.18 8.10
N ILE A 339 -0.90 17.71 7.57
CA ILE A 339 -0.75 17.46 6.13
C ILE A 339 -1.25 16.06 5.85
N GLY A 340 -2.50 15.95 5.37
CA GLY A 340 -3.10 14.68 4.93
C GLY A 340 -2.59 14.24 3.55
N LEU A 341 -1.47 13.51 3.51
CA LEU A 341 -0.93 12.87 2.31
C LEU A 341 -1.47 11.46 2.13
#